data_628a4e502319e8f8eaa51137f8de2275
#
_entry.id   628a4e502319e8f8eaa51137f8de2275
#
_cell.length_a   1.000
_cell.length_b   1.000
_cell.length_c   1.000
_cell.angle_alpha   90.00
_cell.angle_beta   90.00
_cell.angle_gamma   90.00
#
_symmetry.space_group_name_H-M   'P 1'
#
loop_
_entity.id
_entity.type
_entity.pdbx_description
1 polymer ?
#
loop_
_entity_poly.entity_id
_entity_poly.type
_entity_poly.pdbx_seq_one_letter_code
_entity_poly.pdbx_strand_id
1 'polypeptide(L)'
;MIPSRLNRFCCEYFKELPTIEYFDEDDSLIFLLGIRNQESSARSKYEDTTKNPAWKSRDWIGVLPIRQWSELDVWLYILSEGIEINDKYRYGYSRVGCGIACPYYTKYTWVLDQYWYPYLFNRWRNIVRNDFLNNNKWLIMNCTIEEYVTKAWTGGVYRAEPTEQVIQEYADHNGLDLQVARKYFNRYCAGGCLNKRKQPLRIKDKETLAMNMKLFGRNIDRFLCKKCLMKELGWNNEQWNRQVQDFKDQGCKLF
;
A
#
# COMPACT_ATOMS: atom_id res chain seq x y z
N MET A 1 2.59 4.12 9.14
CA MET A 1 2.12 3.89 7.75
C MET A 1 3.21 3.16 6.99
N ILE A 2 2.87 2.14 6.20
CA ILE A 2 3.83 1.45 5.31
C ILE A 2 3.56 1.85 3.85
N PRO A 3 4.58 1.86 2.98
CA PRO A 3 4.39 2.19 1.57
C PRO A 3 3.58 1.10 0.88
N SER A 4 2.81 1.48 -0.14
CA SER A 4 2.06 0.54 -0.99
C SER A 4 2.13 0.97 -2.46
N ARG A 5 1.65 0.12 -3.37
CA ARG A 5 1.56 0.50 -4.80
C ARG A 5 0.61 1.68 -5.03
N LEU A 6 -0.37 1.85 -4.16
CA LEU A 6 -1.34 2.96 -4.23
C LEU A 6 -0.86 4.23 -3.53
N ASN A 7 0.05 4.08 -2.56
CA ASN A 7 0.62 5.20 -1.82
C ASN A 7 2.14 5.05 -1.72
N ARG A 8 2.86 5.70 -2.63
CA ARG A 8 4.32 5.64 -2.78
C ARG A 8 5.03 6.82 -2.13
N PHE A 9 4.58 7.26 -0.97
CA PHE A 9 5.20 8.38 -0.26
C PHE A 9 6.72 8.21 -0.10
N CYS A 10 7.21 6.96 -0.02
CA CYS A 10 8.65 6.67 0.05
C CYS A 10 9.43 7.14 -1.19
N CYS A 11 8.82 7.17 -2.39
CA CYS A 11 9.47 7.72 -3.58
C CYS A 11 9.58 9.24 -3.48
N GLU A 12 8.54 9.90 -3.01
CA GLU A 12 8.52 11.34 -2.79
C GLU A 12 9.57 11.74 -1.74
N TYR A 13 9.50 11.18 -0.53
CA TYR A 13 10.37 11.59 0.59
C TYR A 13 11.84 11.20 0.43
N PHE A 14 12.15 10.05 -0.20
CA PHE A 14 13.53 9.53 -0.25
C PHE A 14 14.20 9.66 -1.62
N LYS A 15 13.49 10.16 -2.64
CA LYS A 15 14.05 10.33 -3.98
C LYS A 15 13.76 11.69 -4.58
N GLU A 16 12.48 12.11 -4.59
CA GLU A 16 12.06 13.30 -5.31
C GLU A 16 12.36 14.56 -4.52
N LEU A 17 11.92 14.64 -3.26
CA LEU A 17 12.17 15.80 -2.40
C LEU A 17 13.67 16.08 -2.18
N PRO A 18 14.53 15.11 -1.83
CA PRO A 18 15.96 15.39 -1.67
C PRO A 18 16.61 15.94 -2.94
N THR A 19 16.16 15.49 -4.13
CA THR A 19 16.66 16.04 -5.38
C THR A 19 16.20 17.48 -5.59
N ILE A 20 14.94 17.77 -5.25
CA ILE A 20 14.36 19.11 -5.40
C ILE A 20 15.02 20.09 -4.41
N GLU A 21 15.28 19.65 -3.19
CA GLU A 21 15.86 20.48 -2.12
C GLU A 21 17.36 20.74 -2.32
N TYR A 22 18.05 19.88 -3.10
CA TYR A 22 19.48 20.02 -3.35
C TYR A 22 19.83 21.17 -4.31
N PHE A 23 18.94 21.53 -5.22
CA PHE A 23 19.14 22.56 -6.23
C PHE A 23 18.30 23.82 -5.92
N ASP A 24 18.84 24.99 -6.27
CA ASP A 24 18.14 26.27 -6.10
C ASP A 24 16.88 26.36 -7.00
N GLU A 25 15.92 27.17 -6.59
CA GLU A 25 14.64 27.28 -7.32
C GLU A 25 14.78 27.83 -8.75
N ASP A 26 15.74 28.70 -8.95
CA ASP A 26 15.98 29.40 -10.22
C ASP A 26 16.91 28.62 -11.16
N ASP A 27 17.43 27.45 -10.74
CA ASP A 27 18.31 26.65 -11.57
C ASP A 27 17.57 26.02 -12.75
N SER A 28 18.09 26.21 -13.95
CA SER A 28 17.68 25.47 -15.16
C SER A 28 18.56 24.22 -15.32
N LEU A 29 17.96 23.02 -15.18
CA LEU A 29 18.73 21.78 -15.13
C LEU A 29 18.34 20.79 -16.23
N ILE A 30 19.35 20.09 -16.73
CA ILE A 30 19.18 18.93 -17.61
C ILE A 30 19.60 17.67 -16.85
N PHE A 31 18.65 16.77 -16.63
CA PHE A 31 18.91 15.47 -16.02
C PHE A 31 19.12 14.41 -17.10
N LEU A 32 20.26 13.75 -17.10
CA LEU A 32 20.49 12.57 -17.93
C LEU A 32 19.93 11.35 -17.21
N LEU A 33 18.88 10.74 -17.77
CA LEU A 33 18.16 9.64 -17.16
C LEU A 33 18.42 8.34 -17.91
N GLY A 34 18.91 7.32 -17.21
CA GLY A 34 19.14 5.97 -17.74
C GLY A 34 17.84 5.17 -17.94
N ILE A 35 16.81 5.77 -18.52
CA ILE A 35 15.51 5.13 -18.78
C ILE A 35 15.52 4.51 -20.18
N ARG A 36 15.04 3.26 -20.29
CA ARG A 36 14.98 2.52 -21.56
C ARG A 36 13.54 2.08 -21.88
N ASN A 37 13.21 2.03 -23.17
CA ASN A 37 11.90 1.61 -23.66
C ASN A 37 11.51 0.20 -23.22
N GLN A 38 12.45 -0.71 -23.14
CA GLN A 38 12.23 -2.11 -22.78
C GLN A 38 11.85 -2.34 -21.32
N GLU A 39 12.02 -1.37 -20.43
CA GLU A 39 11.81 -1.57 -19.01
C GLU A 39 10.33 -1.71 -18.61
N SER A 40 9.41 -1.11 -19.34
CA SER A 40 7.97 -1.26 -19.13
C SER A 40 7.15 -0.63 -20.26
N SER A 41 5.88 -1.06 -20.40
CA SER A 41 4.92 -0.46 -21.33
C SER A 41 4.66 1.03 -21.08
N ALA A 42 4.85 1.54 -19.88
CA ALA A 42 4.75 2.96 -19.59
C ALA A 42 5.99 3.70 -20.12
N ARG A 43 7.19 3.14 -19.91
CA ARG A 43 8.46 3.75 -20.36
C ARG A 43 8.65 3.69 -21.87
N SER A 44 8.09 2.69 -22.54
CA SER A 44 8.13 2.60 -24.01
C SER A 44 7.42 3.77 -24.73
N LYS A 45 6.56 4.50 -23.99
CA LYS A 45 5.84 5.67 -24.51
C LYS A 45 6.56 7.00 -24.27
N TYR A 46 7.71 6.98 -23.58
CA TYR A 46 8.47 8.20 -23.35
C TYR A 46 9.18 8.63 -24.65
N GLU A 47 9.28 9.93 -24.82
CA GLU A 47 10.07 10.56 -25.88
C GLU A 47 11.53 10.71 -25.41
N ASP A 48 12.41 11.27 -26.26
CA ASP A 48 13.82 11.47 -25.91
C ASP A 48 14.02 12.48 -24.79
N THR A 49 13.01 13.31 -24.56
CA THR A 49 12.91 14.22 -23.41
C THR A 49 11.66 13.94 -22.58
N THR A 50 11.74 14.22 -21.29
CA THR A 50 10.60 14.05 -20.37
C THR A 50 10.62 15.11 -19.29
N LYS A 51 9.45 15.38 -18.71
CA LYS A 51 9.31 16.25 -17.54
C LYS A 51 8.68 15.47 -16.40
N ASN A 52 9.39 15.35 -15.28
CA ASN A 52 8.84 14.68 -14.10
C ASN A 52 7.73 15.56 -13.49
N PRO A 53 6.54 15.03 -13.22
CA PRO A 53 5.47 15.79 -12.55
C PRO A 53 5.87 16.40 -11.20
N ALA A 54 6.85 15.82 -10.49
CA ALA A 54 7.37 16.36 -9.24
C ALA A 54 8.14 17.69 -9.42
N TRP A 55 8.65 17.95 -10.63
CA TRP A 55 9.40 19.18 -10.93
C TRP A 55 8.54 20.41 -11.21
N LYS A 56 7.23 20.22 -11.40
CA LYS A 56 6.15 21.23 -11.61
C LYS A 56 6.59 22.59 -12.20
N SER A 57 6.98 23.51 -11.31
CA SER A 57 7.33 24.89 -11.66
C SER A 57 8.80 25.09 -12.03
N ARG A 58 9.64 24.06 -11.87
CA ARG A 58 11.07 24.14 -12.17
C ARG A 58 11.33 24.06 -13.67
N ASP A 59 12.32 24.80 -14.14
CA ASP A 59 12.81 24.70 -15.52
C ASP A 59 13.81 23.55 -15.67
N TRP A 60 13.29 22.34 -15.40
CA TRP A 60 14.09 21.10 -15.43
C TRP A 60 13.57 20.16 -16.52
N ILE A 61 14.50 19.60 -17.28
CA ILE A 61 14.21 18.64 -18.36
C ILE A 61 15.01 17.36 -18.13
N GLY A 62 14.34 16.22 -18.27
CA GLY A 62 14.98 14.91 -18.35
C GLY A 62 15.27 14.55 -19.80
N VAL A 63 16.50 14.14 -20.09
CA VAL A 63 16.94 13.61 -21.40
C VAL A 63 17.26 12.13 -21.23
N LEU A 64 16.85 11.30 -22.18
CA LEU A 64 16.95 9.85 -22.14
C LEU A 64 17.96 9.34 -23.20
N PRO A 65 19.28 9.50 -23.00
CA PRO A 65 20.27 9.23 -24.03
C PRO A 65 20.36 7.75 -24.43
N ILE A 66 19.98 6.83 -23.54
CA ILE A 66 20.01 5.38 -23.79
C ILE A 66 18.62 4.77 -23.96
N ARG A 67 17.61 5.58 -24.29
CA ARG A 67 16.22 5.16 -24.42
C ARG A 67 16.01 3.95 -25.34
N GLN A 68 16.76 3.92 -26.44
CA GLN A 68 16.65 2.87 -27.46
C GLN A 68 17.54 1.64 -27.16
N TRP A 69 18.41 1.71 -26.15
CA TRP A 69 19.30 0.61 -25.83
C TRP A 69 18.54 -0.61 -25.31
N SER A 70 18.94 -1.78 -25.75
CA SER A 70 18.52 -3.05 -25.15
C SER A 70 19.24 -3.27 -23.81
N GLU A 71 18.78 -4.25 -23.04
CA GLU A 71 19.49 -4.67 -21.83
C GLU A 71 20.90 -5.20 -22.19
N LEU A 72 21.03 -5.88 -23.31
CA LEU A 72 22.31 -6.37 -23.80
C LEU A 72 23.28 -5.23 -24.12
N ASP A 73 22.81 -4.17 -24.78
CA ASP A 73 23.66 -3.01 -25.11
C ASP A 73 24.22 -2.37 -23.83
N VAL A 74 23.41 -2.24 -22.80
CA VAL A 74 23.87 -1.70 -21.50
C VAL A 74 24.96 -2.57 -20.89
N TRP A 75 24.76 -3.89 -20.87
CA TRP A 75 25.76 -4.81 -20.30
C TRP A 75 27.05 -4.86 -21.12
N LEU A 76 26.96 -4.87 -22.45
CA LEU A 76 28.12 -4.83 -23.31
C LEU A 76 28.94 -3.54 -23.10
N TYR A 77 28.25 -2.39 -22.99
CA TYR A 77 28.91 -1.12 -22.73
C TYR A 77 29.59 -1.11 -21.34
N ILE A 78 28.89 -1.53 -20.27
CA ILE A 78 29.47 -1.61 -18.94
C ILE A 78 30.73 -2.48 -18.92
N LEU A 79 30.69 -3.63 -19.60
CA LEU A 79 31.81 -4.56 -19.62
C LEU A 79 32.97 -4.04 -20.47
N SER A 80 32.70 -3.39 -21.64
CA SER A 80 33.73 -2.83 -22.50
C SER A 80 34.49 -1.67 -21.86
N GLU A 81 33.80 -0.85 -21.08
CA GLU A 81 34.38 0.30 -20.38
C GLU A 81 34.90 -0.05 -18.97
N GLY A 82 34.79 -1.31 -18.54
CA GLY A 82 35.19 -1.74 -17.19
C GLY A 82 34.48 -1.01 -16.05
N ILE A 83 33.24 -0.59 -16.25
CA ILE A 83 32.46 0.15 -15.27
C ILE A 83 32.12 -0.77 -14.09
N GLU A 84 32.34 -0.29 -12.87
CA GLU A 84 31.98 -1.01 -11.66
C GLU A 84 30.46 -1.16 -11.56
N ILE A 85 29.99 -2.40 -11.33
CA ILE A 85 28.57 -2.71 -11.15
C ILE A 85 28.20 -2.81 -9.68
N ASN A 86 26.96 -2.47 -9.38
CA ASN A 86 26.41 -2.64 -8.03
C ASN A 86 26.40 -4.12 -7.63
N ASP A 87 26.87 -4.44 -6.41
CA ASP A 87 26.99 -5.81 -5.90
C ASP A 87 25.68 -6.59 -5.90
N LYS A 88 24.53 -5.93 -5.85
CA LYS A 88 23.24 -6.62 -5.96
C LYS A 88 23.11 -7.45 -7.23
N TYR A 89 23.70 -7.02 -8.35
CA TYR A 89 23.71 -7.83 -9.56
C TYR A 89 24.52 -9.12 -9.38
N ARG A 90 25.63 -9.06 -8.62
CA ARG A 90 26.43 -10.24 -8.25
C ARG A 90 25.69 -11.17 -7.30
N TYR A 91 24.78 -10.63 -6.49
CA TYR A 91 23.91 -11.39 -5.58
C TYR A 91 22.67 -11.98 -6.27
N GLY A 92 22.56 -11.86 -7.59
CA GLY A 92 21.49 -12.44 -8.39
C GLY A 92 20.27 -11.54 -8.59
N TYR A 93 20.31 -10.28 -8.16
CA TYR A 93 19.20 -9.36 -8.43
C TYR A 93 19.17 -8.94 -9.90
N SER A 94 18.00 -8.97 -10.52
CA SER A 94 17.80 -8.45 -11.89
C SER A 94 17.77 -6.92 -11.96
N ARG A 95 17.64 -6.26 -10.81
CA ARG A 95 17.66 -4.79 -10.67
C ARG A 95 18.01 -4.40 -9.24
N VAL A 96 18.70 -3.29 -9.07
CA VAL A 96 19.07 -2.81 -7.74
C VAL A 96 17.85 -2.50 -6.87
N GLY A 97 16.85 -1.83 -7.44
CA GLY A 97 15.61 -1.51 -6.72
C GLY A 97 15.80 -0.57 -5.53
N CYS A 98 14.74 -0.38 -4.75
CA CYS A 98 14.75 0.48 -3.56
C CYS A 98 15.03 -0.28 -2.25
N GLY A 99 15.20 -1.61 -2.31
CA GLY A 99 15.37 -2.47 -1.15
C GLY A 99 14.09 -3.16 -0.67
N ILE A 100 14.16 -3.76 0.51
CA ILE A 100 13.17 -4.69 1.08
C ILE A 100 11.77 -4.09 1.23
N ALA A 101 11.69 -2.81 1.57
CA ALA A 101 10.41 -2.11 1.79
C ALA A 101 9.71 -1.64 0.50
N CYS A 102 10.23 -1.99 -0.68
CA CYS A 102 9.62 -1.56 -1.95
C CYS A 102 8.38 -2.39 -2.28
N PRO A 103 7.19 -1.80 -2.47
CA PRO A 103 5.97 -2.56 -2.80
C PRO A 103 5.98 -3.19 -4.20
N TYR A 104 6.98 -2.88 -5.03
CA TYR A 104 7.18 -3.45 -6.37
C TYR A 104 8.17 -4.63 -6.40
N TYR A 105 8.47 -5.22 -5.25
CA TYR A 105 9.29 -6.42 -5.20
C TYR A 105 8.62 -7.61 -5.92
N THR A 106 9.43 -8.57 -6.36
CA THR A 106 8.97 -9.85 -6.91
C THR A 106 9.17 -10.97 -5.87
N LYS A 107 8.55 -12.14 -6.08
CA LYS A 107 8.83 -13.31 -5.24
C LYS A 107 10.31 -13.65 -5.22
N TYR A 108 10.98 -13.48 -6.36
CA TYR A 108 12.40 -13.75 -6.48
C TYR A 108 13.24 -12.80 -5.62
N THR A 109 13.00 -11.49 -5.71
CA THR A 109 13.69 -10.51 -4.85
C THR A 109 13.41 -10.72 -3.38
N TRP A 110 12.21 -11.19 -3.02
CA TRP A 110 11.85 -11.53 -1.64
C TRP A 110 12.73 -12.66 -1.08
N VAL A 111 12.99 -13.71 -1.88
CA VAL A 111 13.87 -14.82 -1.50
C VAL A 111 15.31 -14.33 -1.36
N LEU A 112 15.79 -13.52 -2.30
CA LEU A 112 17.14 -12.95 -2.24
C LEU A 112 17.32 -12.02 -1.02
N ASP A 113 16.34 -11.17 -0.72
CA ASP A 113 16.37 -10.29 0.44
C ASP A 113 16.40 -11.10 1.75
N GLN A 114 15.65 -12.20 1.83
CA GLN A 114 15.68 -13.11 2.98
C GLN A 114 17.04 -13.76 3.16
N TYR A 115 17.68 -14.14 2.07
CA TYR A 115 18.98 -14.81 2.09
C TYR A 115 20.14 -13.84 2.41
N TRP A 116 20.22 -12.73 1.66
CA TRP A 116 21.35 -11.80 1.76
C TRP A 116 21.22 -10.78 2.90
N TYR A 117 19.99 -10.44 3.31
CA TYR A 117 19.72 -9.42 4.32
C TYR A 117 18.76 -9.90 5.41
N PRO A 118 18.98 -11.05 6.06
CA PRO A 118 18.00 -11.68 6.96
C PRO A 118 17.57 -10.79 8.12
N TYR A 119 18.47 -9.99 8.67
CA TYR A 119 18.16 -9.07 9.76
C TYR A 119 17.16 -7.97 9.31
N LEU A 120 17.45 -7.30 8.21
CA LEU A 120 16.57 -6.25 7.67
C LEU A 120 15.23 -6.82 7.18
N PHE A 121 15.28 -8.01 6.57
CA PHE A 121 14.10 -8.73 6.11
C PHE A 121 13.15 -9.05 7.28
N ASN A 122 13.66 -9.63 8.37
CA ASN A 122 12.86 -9.95 9.53
C ASN A 122 12.32 -8.69 10.24
N ARG A 123 13.14 -7.65 10.33
CA ARG A 123 12.70 -6.36 10.87
C ARG A 123 11.54 -5.78 10.05
N TRP A 124 11.63 -5.83 8.73
CA TRP A 124 10.54 -5.37 7.85
C TRP A 124 9.28 -6.22 8.01
N ARG A 125 9.41 -7.55 8.04
CA ARG A 125 8.27 -8.45 8.31
C ARG A 125 7.55 -8.09 9.60
N ASN A 126 8.28 -7.80 10.67
CA ASN A 126 7.69 -7.41 11.94
C ASN A 126 6.94 -6.06 11.85
N ILE A 127 7.48 -5.08 11.12
CA ILE A 127 6.80 -3.79 10.89
C ILE A 127 5.48 -4.02 10.13
N VAL A 128 5.50 -4.82 9.08
CA VAL A 128 4.30 -5.15 8.28
C VAL A 128 3.28 -5.95 9.10
N ARG A 129 3.74 -6.88 9.93
CA ARG A 129 2.89 -7.63 10.86
C ARG A 129 2.21 -6.71 11.87
N ASN A 130 2.93 -5.78 12.45
CA ASN A 130 2.37 -4.80 13.38
C ASN A 130 1.35 -3.87 12.69
N ASP A 131 1.61 -3.45 11.45
CA ASP A 131 0.62 -2.71 10.65
C ASP A 131 -0.65 -3.52 10.42
N PHE A 132 -0.53 -4.83 10.18
CA PHE A 132 -1.69 -5.72 10.05
C PHE A 132 -2.52 -5.76 11.32
N LEU A 133 -1.89 -6.02 12.46
CA LEU A 133 -2.56 -6.14 13.76
C LEU A 133 -3.20 -4.82 14.20
N ASN A 134 -2.44 -3.73 14.16
CA ASN A 134 -2.89 -2.41 14.61
C ASN A 134 -4.04 -1.84 13.76
N ASN A 135 -4.11 -2.22 12.49
CA ASN A 135 -5.13 -1.75 11.56
C ASN A 135 -6.21 -2.80 11.24
N ASN A 136 -6.22 -3.93 11.96
CA ASN A 136 -7.22 -5.00 11.79
C ASN A 136 -7.42 -5.40 10.32
N LYS A 137 -6.31 -5.74 9.64
CA LYS A 137 -6.34 -5.99 8.19
C LYS A 137 -7.11 -7.23 7.78
N TRP A 138 -7.37 -8.20 8.69
CA TRP A 138 -8.30 -9.30 8.40
C TRP A 138 -9.60 -8.79 7.78
N LEU A 139 -10.18 -7.78 8.43
CA LEU A 139 -11.48 -7.26 8.06
C LEU A 139 -11.45 -6.35 6.82
N ILE A 140 -10.32 -5.73 6.51
CA ILE A 140 -10.18 -4.79 5.38
C ILE A 140 -9.74 -5.52 4.12
N MET A 141 -8.79 -6.46 4.27
CA MET A 141 -8.10 -7.10 3.16
C MET A 141 -8.59 -8.52 2.87
N ASN A 142 -9.33 -9.14 3.80
CA ASN A 142 -9.75 -10.54 3.75
C ASN A 142 -8.56 -11.50 3.52
N CYS A 143 -7.49 -11.32 4.27
CA CYS A 143 -6.29 -12.15 4.20
C CYS A 143 -5.78 -12.50 5.59
N THR A 144 -5.00 -13.57 5.68
CA THR A 144 -4.27 -13.95 6.90
C THR A 144 -3.08 -13.02 7.14
N ILE A 145 -2.51 -13.07 8.35
CA ILE A 145 -1.28 -12.33 8.69
C ILE A 145 -0.16 -12.71 7.74
N GLU A 146 0.02 -14.01 7.46
CA GLU A 146 1.11 -14.48 6.61
C GLU A 146 0.93 -14.04 5.15
N GLU A 147 -0.28 -14.08 4.61
CA GLU A 147 -0.58 -13.55 3.28
C GLU A 147 -0.33 -12.04 3.21
N TYR A 148 -0.66 -11.30 4.27
CA TYR A 148 -0.39 -9.87 4.32
C TYR A 148 1.10 -9.59 4.34
N VAL A 149 1.84 -10.21 5.25
CA VAL A 149 3.28 -10.03 5.42
C VAL A 149 4.05 -10.43 4.16
N THR A 150 3.61 -11.50 3.47
CA THR A 150 4.29 -11.97 2.27
C THR A 150 4.02 -11.10 1.05
N LYS A 151 2.79 -10.60 0.86
CA LYS A 151 2.45 -9.87 -0.38
C LYS A 151 1.34 -8.83 -0.26
N ALA A 152 0.28 -9.08 0.51
CA ALA A 152 -0.93 -8.25 0.44
C ALA A 152 -0.71 -6.82 0.91
N TRP A 153 0.31 -6.56 1.73
CA TRP A 153 0.71 -5.22 2.18
C TRP A 153 1.04 -4.25 1.03
N THR A 154 1.42 -4.78 -0.13
CA THR A 154 1.79 -3.96 -1.29
C THR A 154 0.65 -3.14 -1.86
N GLY A 155 -0.59 -3.44 -1.53
CA GLY A 155 -1.77 -2.60 -1.81
C GLY A 155 -3.01 -3.33 -2.27
N GLY A 156 -4.15 -2.68 -2.05
CA GLY A 156 -5.46 -3.12 -2.48
C GLY A 156 -6.16 -4.08 -1.52
N VAL A 157 -7.36 -4.51 -1.89
CA VAL A 157 -8.09 -5.60 -1.23
C VAL A 157 -7.54 -6.91 -1.77
N TYR A 158 -7.14 -7.79 -0.88
CA TYR A 158 -6.52 -9.06 -1.28
C TYR A 158 -7.55 -10.04 -1.87
N ARG A 159 -8.71 -10.15 -1.21
CA ARG A 159 -9.85 -10.95 -1.70
C ARG A 159 -11.16 -10.18 -1.54
N ALA A 160 -12.14 -10.51 -2.39
CA ALA A 160 -13.48 -9.96 -2.26
C ALA A 160 -14.17 -10.44 -0.97
N GLU A 161 -14.02 -11.75 -0.68
CA GLU A 161 -14.58 -12.41 0.49
C GLU A 161 -13.49 -13.10 1.32
N PRO A 162 -13.67 -13.26 2.65
CA PRO A 162 -12.76 -13.99 3.51
C PRO A 162 -12.83 -15.50 3.23
N THR A 163 -11.74 -16.20 3.48
CA THR A 163 -11.74 -17.66 3.60
C THR A 163 -12.05 -18.06 5.05
N GLU A 164 -12.43 -19.31 5.28
CA GLU A 164 -12.60 -19.86 6.63
C GLU A 164 -11.32 -19.69 7.48
N GLN A 165 -10.14 -19.88 6.88
CA GLN A 165 -8.88 -19.67 7.56
C GLN A 165 -8.69 -18.24 8.06
N VAL A 166 -9.11 -17.24 7.29
CA VAL A 166 -9.08 -15.83 7.68
C VAL A 166 -10.01 -15.56 8.86
N ILE A 167 -11.22 -16.14 8.81
CA ILE A 167 -12.22 -15.99 9.88
C ILE A 167 -11.73 -16.67 11.16
N GLN A 168 -11.16 -17.87 11.04
CA GLN A 168 -10.62 -18.61 12.18
C GLN A 168 -9.45 -17.86 12.82
N GLU A 169 -8.46 -17.41 12.02
CA GLU A 169 -7.32 -16.64 12.52
C GLU A 169 -7.76 -15.34 13.23
N TYR A 170 -8.79 -14.67 12.71
CA TYR A 170 -9.41 -13.51 13.36
C TYR A 170 -10.09 -13.88 14.68
N ALA A 171 -10.83 -14.97 14.72
CA ALA A 171 -11.51 -15.47 15.91
C ALA A 171 -10.49 -15.80 17.01
N ASP A 172 -9.48 -16.58 16.69
CA ASP A 172 -8.43 -17.00 17.62
C ASP A 172 -7.69 -15.80 18.22
N HIS A 173 -7.29 -14.85 17.36
CA HIS A 173 -6.56 -13.65 17.79
C HIS A 173 -7.39 -12.76 18.75
N ASN A 174 -8.70 -12.70 18.56
CA ASN A 174 -9.59 -11.84 19.36
C ASN A 174 -10.33 -12.59 20.48
N GLY A 175 -10.08 -13.88 20.67
CA GLY A 175 -10.76 -14.72 21.66
C GLY A 175 -12.28 -14.81 21.42
N LEU A 176 -12.70 -14.88 20.15
CA LEU A 176 -14.10 -14.92 19.74
C LEU A 176 -14.52 -16.33 19.34
N ASP A 177 -15.79 -16.65 19.60
CA ASP A 177 -16.42 -17.79 18.94
C ASP A 177 -16.46 -17.59 17.42
N LEU A 178 -16.32 -18.70 16.65
CA LEU A 178 -16.26 -18.66 15.20
C LEU A 178 -17.53 -18.08 14.56
N GLN A 179 -18.70 -18.37 15.12
CA GLN A 179 -19.99 -17.83 14.63
C GLN A 179 -20.08 -16.32 14.87
N VAL A 180 -19.57 -15.86 16.01
CA VAL A 180 -19.46 -14.42 16.30
C VAL A 180 -18.47 -13.77 15.35
N ALA A 181 -17.29 -14.37 15.12
CA ALA A 181 -16.30 -13.86 14.18
C ALA A 181 -16.85 -13.72 12.76
N ARG A 182 -17.60 -14.71 12.26
CA ARG A 182 -18.26 -14.66 10.94
C ARG A 182 -19.15 -13.43 10.76
N LYS A 183 -19.84 -12.98 11.80
CA LYS A 183 -20.67 -11.77 11.73
C LYS A 183 -19.86 -10.53 11.38
N TYR A 184 -18.61 -10.42 11.86
CA TYR A 184 -17.72 -9.30 11.52
C TYR A 184 -17.31 -9.26 10.06
N PHE A 185 -17.34 -10.39 9.35
CA PHE A 185 -17.05 -10.45 7.92
C PHE A 185 -18.29 -10.25 7.05
N ASN A 186 -19.49 -10.62 7.53
CA ASN A 186 -20.77 -10.49 6.81
C ASN A 186 -21.39 -9.09 6.98
N ARG A 187 -20.62 -8.04 6.84
CA ARG A 187 -21.01 -6.65 7.13
C ARG A 187 -21.61 -5.94 5.93
N TYR A 188 -22.75 -6.42 5.49
CA TYR A 188 -23.56 -5.73 4.50
C TYR A 188 -24.50 -4.72 5.17
N CYS A 189 -24.77 -3.59 4.48
CA CYS A 189 -25.67 -2.60 5.02
C CYS A 189 -27.10 -3.16 5.11
N ALA A 190 -27.61 -3.30 6.31
CA ALA A 190 -28.98 -3.76 6.58
C ALA A 190 -30.07 -2.78 6.09
N GLY A 191 -29.69 -1.54 5.74
CA GLY A 191 -30.57 -0.56 5.07
C GLY A 191 -30.77 -0.81 3.58
N GLY A 192 -30.34 -1.95 3.04
CA GLY A 192 -30.53 -2.33 1.63
C GLY A 192 -29.70 -1.52 0.63
N CYS A 193 -28.66 -0.81 1.08
CA CYS A 193 -27.82 -0.01 0.20
C CYS A 193 -27.04 -0.88 -0.79
N LEU A 194 -26.93 -0.38 -2.03
CA LEU A 194 -26.15 -1.01 -3.09
C LEU A 194 -24.87 -0.21 -3.39
N ASN A 195 -23.82 -0.90 -3.83
CA ASN A 195 -22.61 -0.29 -4.35
C ASN A 195 -22.79 0.18 -5.82
N LYS A 196 -21.74 0.77 -6.42
CA LYS A 196 -21.77 1.25 -7.82
C LYS A 196 -22.06 0.13 -8.86
N ARG A 197 -21.84 -1.14 -8.49
CA ARG A 197 -22.12 -2.33 -9.34
C ARG A 197 -23.48 -2.96 -9.05
N LYS A 198 -24.37 -2.25 -8.34
CA LYS A 198 -25.71 -2.75 -7.93
C LYS A 198 -25.68 -4.01 -7.06
N GLN A 199 -24.61 -4.27 -6.36
CA GLN A 199 -24.47 -5.36 -5.38
C GLN A 199 -24.66 -4.82 -3.95
N PRO A 200 -25.04 -5.66 -2.96
CA PRO A 200 -25.17 -5.24 -1.57
C PRO A 200 -23.92 -4.48 -1.09
N LEU A 201 -24.14 -3.34 -0.43
CA LEU A 201 -23.07 -2.48 0.04
C LEU A 201 -22.40 -3.10 1.26
N ARG A 202 -21.18 -3.60 1.12
CA ARG A 202 -20.33 -4.05 2.22
C ARG A 202 -19.68 -2.86 2.91
N ILE A 203 -19.75 -2.82 4.23
CA ILE A 203 -19.13 -1.77 5.03
C ILE A 203 -17.67 -2.15 5.28
N LYS A 204 -16.75 -1.30 4.81
CA LYS A 204 -15.30 -1.56 4.87
C LYS A 204 -14.56 -0.52 5.72
N ASP A 205 -15.15 0.64 5.92
CA ASP A 205 -14.49 1.70 6.64
C ASP A 205 -14.51 1.46 8.16
N LYS A 206 -13.35 1.67 8.78
CA LYS A 206 -13.10 1.36 10.19
C LYS A 206 -13.99 2.19 11.11
N GLU A 207 -14.18 3.47 10.82
CA GLU A 207 -14.97 4.36 11.67
C GLU A 207 -16.44 3.98 11.68
N THR A 208 -17.02 3.66 10.52
CA THR A 208 -18.41 3.18 10.44
C THR A 208 -18.60 1.86 11.19
N LEU A 209 -17.63 0.95 11.09
CA LEU A 209 -17.69 -0.31 11.84
C LEU A 209 -17.58 -0.09 13.33
N ALA A 210 -16.62 0.71 13.77
CA ALA A 210 -16.42 1.07 15.15
C ALA A 210 -17.68 1.75 15.73
N MET A 211 -18.31 2.64 14.97
CA MET A 211 -19.53 3.34 15.36
C MET A 211 -20.69 2.35 15.55
N ASN A 212 -20.93 1.43 14.61
CA ASN A 212 -21.94 0.39 14.77
C ASN A 212 -21.69 -0.43 16.05
N MET A 213 -20.47 -0.89 16.29
CA MET A 213 -20.13 -1.69 17.48
C MET A 213 -20.24 -0.90 18.78
N LYS A 214 -19.95 0.39 18.77
CA LYS A 214 -20.04 1.24 19.96
C LYS A 214 -21.50 1.53 20.34
N LEU A 215 -22.36 1.77 19.35
CA LEU A 215 -23.74 2.16 19.55
C LEU A 215 -24.67 0.95 19.80
N PHE A 216 -24.42 -0.17 19.12
CA PHE A 216 -25.30 -1.35 19.18
C PHE A 216 -24.68 -2.54 19.93
N GLY A 217 -23.46 -2.37 20.44
CA GLY A 217 -22.72 -3.42 21.13
C GLY A 217 -21.86 -4.29 20.21
N ARG A 218 -20.95 -5.07 20.82
CA ARG A 218 -20.01 -5.91 20.05
C ARG A 218 -20.65 -7.14 19.39
N ASN A 219 -21.80 -7.57 19.87
CA ASN A 219 -22.52 -8.76 19.37
C ASN A 219 -23.65 -8.40 18.40
N ILE A 220 -23.49 -7.32 17.65
CA ILE A 220 -24.50 -6.87 16.70
C ILE A 220 -24.64 -7.82 15.51
N ASP A 221 -25.88 -8.03 15.10
CA ASP A 221 -26.25 -8.81 13.91
C ASP A 221 -26.55 -7.92 12.68
N ARG A 222 -26.68 -6.62 12.91
CA ARG A 222 -27.13 -5.65 11.92
C ARG A 222 -26.14 -4.49 11.81
N PHE A 223 -25.44 -4.41 10.68
CA PHE A 223 -24.56 -3.29 10.38
C PHE A 223 -25.23 -2.29 9.46
N LEU A 224 -25.02 -1.00 9.69
CA LEU A 224 -25.49 0.09 8.85
C LEU A 224 -24.29 0.84 8.25
N CYS A 225 -24.35 1.19 6.97
CA CYS A 225 -23.36 2.10 6.38
C CYS A 225 -23.50 3.50 6.99
N LYS A 226 -22.47 4.34 6.87
CA LYS A 226 -22.46 5.71 7.43
C LYS A 226 -23.76 6.46 7.14
N LYS A 227 -24.22 6.45 5.87
CA LYS A 227 -25.44 7.14 5.46
C LYS A 227 -26.69 6.65 6.21
N CYS A 228 -26.86 5.33 6.31
CA CYS A 228 -28.00 4.74 7.00
C CYS A 228 -27.93 4.98 8.51
N LEU A 229 -26.73 4.86 9.09
CA LEU A 229 -26.50 5.08 10.51
C LEU A 229 -26.78 6.53 10.91
N MET A 230 -26.28 7.48 10.13
CA MET A 230 -26.56 8.91 10.33
C MET A 230 -28.07 9.21 10.23
N LYS A 231 -28.76 8.60 9.25
CA LYS A 231 -30.22 8.75 9.11
C LYS A 231 -30.97 8.22 10.32
N GLU A 232 -30.58 7.04 10.84
CA GLU A 232 -31.21 6.40 12.00
C GLU A 232 -30.99 7.22 13.29
N LEU A 233 -29.83 7.86 13.42
CA LEU A 233 -29.47 8.70 14.57
C LEU A 233 -29.93 10.16 14.45
N GLY A 234 -30.42 10.57 13.29
CA GLY A 234 -30.74 11.97 13.02
C GLY A 234 -29.51 12.87 12.95
N TRP A 235 -28.33 12.32 12.65
CA TRP A 235 -27.08 13.07 12.64
C TRP A 235 -26.73 13.64 11.28
N ASN A 236 -26.08 14.82 11.32
CA ASN A 236 -25.36 15.39 10.16
C ASN A 236 -23.86 14.99 10.18
N ASN A 237 -23.10 15.43 9.16
CA ASN A 237 -21.67 15.12 9.06
C ASN A 237 -20.83 15.74 10.19
N GLU A 238 -21.21 16.89 10.73
CA GLU A 238 -20.49 17.56 11.82
C GLU A 238 -20.65 16.76 13.11
N GLN A 239 -21.86 16.33 13.42
CA GLN A 239 -22.16 15.49 14.57
C GLN A 239 -21.45 14.14 14.48
N TRP A 240 -21.43 13.52 13.28
CA TRP A 240 -20.66 12.30 13.04
C TRP A 240 -19.18 12.49 13.35
N ASN A 241 -18.55 13.52 12.77
CA ASN A 241 -17.11 13.78 12.94
C ASN A 241 -16.76 14.09 14.39
N ARG A 242 -17.61 14.86 15.08
CA ARG A 242 -17.45 15.16 16.51
C ARG A 242 -17.46 13.87 17.34
N GLN A 243 -18.45 13.01 17.13
CA GLN A 243 -18.57 11.77 17.88
C GLN A 243 -17.42 10.80 17.61
N VAL A 244 -16.94 10.71 16.38
CA VAL A 244 -15.72 9.94 16.04
C VAL A 244 -14.51 10.48 16.80
N GLN A 245 -14.34 11.81 16.83
CA GLN A 245 -13.24 12.43 17.55
C GLN A 245 -13.34 12.21 19.06
N ASP A 246 -14.52 12.37 19.64
CA ASP A 246 -14.76 12.12 21.06
C ASP A 246 -14.37 10.70 21.49
N PHE A 247 -14.70 9.69 20.66
CA PHE A 247 -14.29 8.31 20.93
C PHE A 247 -12.79 8.07 20.79
N LYS A 248 -12.13 8.74 19.85
CA LYS A 248 -10.66 8.70 19.72
C LYS A 248 -9.98 9.34 20.94
N ASP A 249 -10.46 10.48 21.38
CA ASP A 249 -9.92 11.23 22.53
C ASP A 249 -10.11 10.45 23.85
N GLN A 250 -11.18 9.65 23.96
CA GLN A 250 -11.39 8.72 25.06
C GLN A 250 -10.50 7.46 24.99
N GLY A 251 -9.61 7.36 24.01
CA GLY A 251 -8.73 6.20 23.82
C GLY A 251 -9.46 4.92 23.39
N CYS A 252 -10.59 5.03 22.71
CA CYS A 252 -11.37 3.88 22.27
C CYS A 252 -10.60 3.07 21.21
N LYS A 253 -10.20 1.84 21.54
CA LYS A 253 -9.43 0.95 20.65
C LYS A 253 -10.16 0.53 19.37
N LEU A 254 -11.45 0.78 19.24
CA LEU A 254 -12.22 0.52 18.03
C LEU A 254 -11.95 1.55 16.93
N PHE A 255 -11.64 2.77 17.28
CA PHE A 255 -11.31 3.89 16.40
C PHE A 255 -9.80 4.08 16.27
#